data_c552a6e578b53bafd04b300ab5c1a84c
#
_entry.id   c552a6e578b53bafd04b300ab5c1a84c
#
_cell.length_a   1.000
_cell.length_b   1.000
_cell.length_c   1.000
_cell.angle_alpha   90.00
_cell.angle_beta   90.00
_cell.angle_gamma   90.00
#
_symmetry.space_group_name_H-M   'P 1'
#
loop_
_entity.id
_entity.type
_entity.pdbx_description
1 polymer ?
#
loop_
_entity_poly.entity_id
_entity_poly.type
_entity_poly.pdbx_seq_one_letter_code
_entity_poly.pdbx_strand_id
1 'polypeptide(L)'
;MVKLFGLIFIILGTFIGAGCISGRETVIYFTNYSQYFLMSLIAVICITFIFNFYLNFGKKYRIQNFTDYNKILFGNKSYVFNFLFVVCILCIVGNMFAGLDLLLFPIIKNTLFINILLLVSIYIIVSHDISGIEKLNIVIIPFIIIFIVLITIFSIDITVMYNTVQECNISLFKVIIFIFLNVLDISVLLCQVANRYSPRIYKIASIICGVIIFIILILQSMSVLSNNIIDLELPMLELSKQCNLEIVYYFVSLFAMFTTLISAVYLVYSYLVQYCNKILSIIIISSVSILISALGFSFIISYVYILLGILGVVLFLRSIYVYYFK
;
A
#
# COMPACT_ATOMS: atom_id res chain seq x y z
N MET A 1 10.05 1.26 -23.85
CA MET A 1 9.27 0.23 -23.13
C MET A 1 9.80 -0.04 -21.72
N VAL A 2 11.06 -0.40 -21.53
CA VAL A 2 11.63 -0.73 -20.20
C VAL A 2 11.36 0.32 -19.11
N LYS A 3 11.55 1.61 -19.43
CA LYS A 3 11.26 2.70 -18.48
C LYS A 3 9.78 2.80 -18.09
N LEU A 4 8.85 2.50 -19.00
CA LEU A 4 7.42 2.53 -18.70
C LEU A 4 7.06 1.42 -17.70
N PHE A 5 7.48 0.18 -17.97
CA PHE A 5 7.25 -0.94 -17.05
C PHE A 5 7.89 -0.71 -15.68
N GLY A 6 9.11 -0.13 -15.64
CA GLY A 6 9.76 0.23 -14.38
C GLY A 6 8.90 1.16 -13.53
N LEU A 7 8.32 2.22 -14.10
CA LEU A 7 7.44 3.13 -13.37
C LEU A 7 6.13 2.45 -12.94
N ILE A 8 5.51 1.64 -13.81
CA ILE A 8 4.30 0.88 -13.48
C ILE A 8 4.54 -0.02 -12.26
N PHE A 9 5.63 -0.78 -12.24
CA PHE A 9 5.90 -1.71 -11.16
C PHE A 9 6.34 -1.01 -9.86
N ILE A 10 6.94 0.18 -9.93
CA ILE A 10 7.16 1.02 -8.75
C ILE A 10 5.81 1.44 -8.14
N ILE A 11 4.90 1.96 -8.97
CA ILE A 11 3.57 2.41 -8.52
C ILE A 11 2.79 1.24 -7.92
N LEU A 12 2.67 0.14 -8.64
CA LEU A 12 1.90 -1.02 -8.19
C LEU A 12 2.53 -1.71 -6.98
N GLY A 13 3.87 -1.74 -6.89
CA GLY A 13 4.57 -2.34 -5.77
C GLY A 13 4.43 -1.59 -4.45
N THR A 14 4.20 -0.28 -4.51
CA THR A 14 3.85 0.50 -3.32
C THR A 14 2.37 0.44 -2.99
N PHE A 15 1.51 0.29 -4.00
CA PHE A 15 0.07 0.20 -3.80
C PHE A 15 -0.36 -1.18 -3.27
N ILE A 16 0.23 -2.26 -3.79
CA ILE A 16 -0.13 -3.63 -3.41
C ILE A 16 0.62 -4.02 -2.13
N GLY A 17 0.08 -3.60 -0.99
CA GLY A 17 0.57 -3.95 0.34
C GLY A 17 -0.20 -5.10 1.00
N ALA A 18 -0.01 -5.27 2.33
CA ALA A 18 -0.65 -6.33 3.12
C ALA A 18 -2.17 -6.29 3.04
N GLY A 19 -2.77 -5.11 3.10
CA GLY A 19 -4.22 -4.95 3.04
C GLY A 19 -4.81 -5.34 1.69
N CYS A 20 -4.12 -5.00 0.59
CA CYS A 20 -4.53 -5.36 -0.76
C CYS A 20 -4.38 -6.87 -1.02
N ILE A 21 -3.21 -7.46 -0.69
CA ILE A 21 -2.96 -8.90 -0.94
C ILE A 21 -3.84 -9.80 -0.07
N SER A 22 -4.20 -9.37 1.15
CA SER A 22 -5.12 -10.09 2.01
C SER A 22 -6.57 -10.01 1.57
N GLY A 23 -6.94 -9.00 0.76
CA GLY A 23 -8.30 -8.63 0.39
C GLY A 23 -9.03 -7.84 1.49
N ARG A 24 -8.41 -7.59 2.66
CA ARG A 24 -9.07 -6.94 3.80
C ARG A 24 -9.43 -5.47 3.53
N GLU A 25 -8.56 -4.74 2.83
CA GLU A 25 -8.88 -3.37 2.41
C GLU A 25 -10.08 -3.34 1.46
N THR A 26 -10.12 -4.25 0.50
CA THR A 26 -11.25 -4.34 -0.43
C THR A 26 -12.55 -4.62 0.32
N VAL A 27 -12.54 -5.49 1.33
CA VAL A 27 -13.69 -5.76 2.19
C VAL A 27 -14.14 -4.49 2.93
N ILE A 28 -13.24 -3.82 3.64
CA ILE A 28 -13.59 -2.69 4.50
C ILE A 28 -14.09 -1.49 3.70
N TYR A 29 -13.51 -1.25 2.53
CA TYR A 29 -13.75 -0.02 1.78
C TYR A 29 -14.74 -0.18 0.62
N PHE A 30 -14.97 -1.39 0.08
CA PHE A 30 -15.80 -1.61 -1.11
C PHE A 30 -16.88 -2.67 -0.99
N THR A 31 -16.63 -3.86 -0.40
CA THR A 31 -17.57 -5.00 -0.51
C THR A 31 -18.86 -4.86 0.30
N ASN A 32 -18.88 -4.02 1.32
CA ASN A 32 -20.10 -3.80 2.13
C ASN A 32 -21.14 -2.94 1.42
N TYR A 33 -21.04 -2.73 0.10
CA TYR A 33 -21.91 -1.84 -0.66
C TYR A 33 -22.44 -2.50 -1.92
N SER A 34 -23.72 -2.37 -2.19
CA SER A 34 -24.36 -2.82 -3.44
C SER A 34 -23.74 -2.16 -4.69
N GLN A 35 -23.05 -1.04 -4.51
CA GLN A 35 -22.46 -0.26 -5.59
C GLN A 35 -20.92 -0.34 -5.61
N TYR A 36 -20.33 -1.46 -5.19
CA TYR A 36 -18.88 -1.64 -5.17
C TYR A 36 -18.20 -1.33 -6.51
N PHE A 37 -18.88 -1.63 -7.64
CA PHE A 37 -18.37 -1.31 -8.97
C PHE A 37 -18.21 0.20 -9.18
N LEU A 38 -19.26 0.98 -8.90
CA LEU A 38 -19.23 2.44 -9.05
C LEU A 38 -18.20 3.07 -8.11
N MET A 39 -18.13 2.60 -6.87
CA MET A 39 -17.18 3.10 -5.87
C MET A 39 -15.73 2.80 -6.26
N SER A 40 -15.45 1.60 -6.77
CA SER A 40 -14.13 1.24 -7.28
C SER A 40 -13.75 2.09 -8.51
N LEU A 41 -14.71 2.36 -9.39
CA LEU A 41 -14.48 3.20 -10.56
C LEU A 41 -14.12 4.64 -10.16
N ILE A 42 -14.87 5.23 -9.22
CA ILE A 42 -14.59 6.58 -8.70
C ILE A 42 -13.20 6.61 -8.04
N ALA A 43 -12.90 5.63 -7.19
CA ALA A 43 -11.61 5.54 -6.51
C ALA A 43 -10.46 5.52 -7.52
N VAL A 44 -10.55 4.68 -8.54
CA VAL A 44 -9.49 4.51 -9.54
C VAL A 44 -9.30 5.72 -10.43
N ILE A 45 -10.37 6.40 -10.83
CA ILE A 45 -10.27 7.66 -11.57
C ILE A 45 -9.51 8.70 -10.74
N CYS A 46 -9.86 8.86 -9.47
CA CYS A 46 -9.18 9.78 -8.57
C CYS A 46 -7.70 9.39 -8.36
N ILE A 47 -7.41 8.13 -8.09
CA ILE A 47 -6.05 7.62 -7.88
C ILE A 47 -5.19 7.83 -9.13
N THR A 48 -5.72 7.56 -10.32
CA THR A 48 -5.02 7.78 -11.60
C THR A 48 -4.64 9.25 -11.79
N PHE A 49 -5.58 10.16 -11.49
CA PHE A 49 -5.31 11.60 -11.53
C PHE A 49 -4.22 11.99 -10.52
N ILE A 50 -4.30 11.48 -9.30
CA ILE A 50 -3.36 11.78 -8.21
C ILE A 50 -1.96 11.27 -8.53
N PHE A 51 -1.81 10.07 -9.10
CA PHE A 51 -0.50 9.57 -9.53
C PHE A 51 0.15 10.48 -10.55
N ASN A 52 -0.61 10.87 -11.58
CA ASN A 52 -0.09 11.80 -12.59
C ASN A 52 0.24 13.18 -11.99
N PHE A 53 -0.56 13.67 -11.05
CA PHE A 53 -0.32 14.93 -10.34
C PHE A 53 1.02 14.89 -9.57
N TYR A 54 1.25 13.87 -8.73
CA TYR A 54 2.48 13.79 -7.93
C TYR A 54 3.75 13.58 -8.76
N LEU A 55 3.67 12.87 -9.87
CA LEU A 55 4.78 12.76 -10.83
C LEU A 55 5.12 14.13 -11.44
N ASN A 56 4.13 14.93 -11.82
CA ASN A 56 4.37 16.29 -12.32
C ASN A 56 4.86 17.23 -11.20
N PHE A 57 4.29 17.11 -9.99
CA PHE A 57 4.72 17.87 -8.81
C PHE A 57 6.19 17.61 -8.49
N GLY A 58 6.59 16.35 -8.40
CA GLY A 58 7.97 15.95 -8.14
C GLY A 58 8.96 16.46 -9.17
N LYS A 59 8.55 16.47 -10.46
CA LYS A 59 9.37 17.02 -11.54
C LYS A 59 9.50 18.54 -11.47
N LYS A 60 8.39 19.26 -11.17
CA LYS A 60 8.40 20.73 -11.04
C LYS A 60 9.33 21.18 -9.92
N TYR A 61 9.29 20.53 -8.78
CA TYR A 61 10.04 20.93 -7.59
C TYR A 61 11.34 20.12 -7.35
N ARG A 62 11.69 19.16 -8.22
CA ARG A 62 12.90 18.32 -8.17
C ARG A 62 13.11 17.66 -6.82
N ILE A 63 12.06 17.10 -6.23
CA ILE A 63 12.06 16.49 -4.91
C ILE A 63 12.95 15.25 -4.91
N GLN A 64 13.86 15.14 -3.93
CA GLN A 64 14.79 14.02 -3.78
C GLN A 64 14.47 13.15 -2.58
N ASN A 65 13.88 13.72 -1.51
CA ASN A 65 13.53 13.03 -0.29
C ASN A 65 12.25 13.62 0.33
N PHE A 66 11.72 12.96 1.38
CA PHE A 66 10.49 13.44 2.00
C PHE A 66 10.68 14.73 2.82
N THR A 67 11.89 15.01 3.28
CA THR A 67 12.18 16.27 3.98
C THR A 67 12.08 17.47 3.03
N ASP A 68 12.55 17.31 1.78
CA ASP A 68 12.39 18.32 0.73
C ASP A 68 10.91 18.51 0.39
N TYR A 69 10.16 17.40 0.25
CA TYR A 69 8.73 17.43 0.00
C TYR A 69 7.99 18.24 1.07
N ASN A 70 8.19 17.92 2.35
CA ASN A 70 7.54 18.63 3.45
C ASN A 70 8.01 20.09 3.59
N LYS A 71 9.27 20.38 3.27
CA LYS A 71 9.80 21.76 3.27
C LYS A 71 9.16 22.62 2.19
N ILE A 72 8.88 22.06 1.02
CA ILE A 72 8.16 22.74 -0.07
C ILE A 72 6.70 23.02 0.35
N LEU A 73 6.05 22.05 0.99
CA LEU A 73 4.65 22.18 1.40
C LEU A 73 4.45 23.13 2.58
N PHE A 74 5.28 23.02 3.63
CA PHE A 74 5.02 23.63 4.92
C PHE A 74 6.08 24.67 5.35
N GLY A 75 7.16 24.85 4.57
CA GLY A 75 8.20 25.83 4.86
C GLY A 75 8.84 25.61 6.23
N ASN A 76 8.83 26.65 7.08
CA ASN A 76 9.46 26.60 8.41
C ASN A 76 8.81 25.59 9.39
N LYS A 77 7.56 25.17 9.14
CA LYS A 77 6.86 24.18 9.98
C LYS A 77 7.12 22.74 9.52
N SER A 78 7.98 22.52 8.54
CA SER A 78 8.25 21.19 7.95
C SER A 78 8.73 20.16 8.97
N TYR A 79 9.40 20.55 10.06
CA TYR A 79 9.88 19.63 11.10
C TYR A 79 8.72 18.88 11.80
N VAL A 80 7.58 19.55 12.05
CA VAL A 80 6.40 18.91 12.64
C VAL A 80 5.82 17.88 11.68
N PHE A 81 5.71 18.25 10.40
CA PHE A 81 5.17 17.36 9.38
C PHE A 81 6.12 16.21 9.04
N ASN A 82 7.43 16.41 9.15
CA ASN A 82 8.40 15.31 9.04
C ASN A 82 8.17 14.27 10.15
N PHE A 83 8.00 14.72 11.38
CA PHE A 83 7.71 13.83 12.51
C PHE A 83 6.39 13.08 12.31
N LEU A 84 5.30 13.80 11.97
CA LEU A 84 4.01 13.18 11.68
C LEU A 84 4.09 12.16 10.54
N PHE A 85 4.80 12.50 9.47
CA PHE A 85 4.98 11.59 8.34
C PHE A 85 5.73 10.31 8.74
N VAL A 86 6.78 10.43 9.53
CA VAL A 86 7.53 9.27 10.06
C VAL A 86 6.61 8.39 10.91
N VAL A 87 5.79 8.97 11.79
CA VAL A 87 4.81 8.21 12.59
C VAL A 87 3.82 7.48 11.68
N CYS A 88 3.30 8.14 10.64
CA CYS A 88 2.38 7.52 9.68
C CYS A 88 3.03 6.33 8.97
N ILE A 89 4.25 6.49 8.47
CA ILE A 89 4.95 5.38 7.79
C ILE A 89 5.27 4.24 8.77
N LEU A 90 5.60 4.54 10.03
CA LEU A 90 5.78 3.50 11.06
C LEU A 90 4.48 2.73 11.34
N CYS A 91 3.31 3.36 11.23
CA CYS A 91 2.03 2.65 11.30
C CYS A 91 1.84 1.68 10.11
N ILE A 92 2.26 2.08 8.90
CA ILE A 92 2.24 1.21 7.72
C ILE A 92 3.21 0.02 7.92
N VAL A 93 4.43 0.28 8.40
CA VAL A 93 5.40 -0.78 8.73
C VAL A 93 4.84 -1.72 9.80
N GLY A 94 4.21 -1.18 10.85
CA GLY A 94 3.55 -1.98 11.91
C GLY A 94 2.42 -2.86 11.36
N ASN A 95 1.65 -2.36 10.38
CA ASN A 95 0.64 -3.17 9.71
C ASN A 95 1.25 -4.32 8.89
N MET A 96 2.39 -4.09 8.23
CA MET A 96 3.12 -5.16 7.54
C MET A 96 3.60 -6.23 8.52
N PHE A 97 4.09 -5.83 9.71
CA PHE A 97 4.47 -6.76 10.78
C PHE A 97 3.26 -7.57 11.27
N ALA A 98 2.13 -6.91 11.53
CA ALA A 98 0.91 -7.58 11.98
C ALA A 98 0.39 -8.57 10.91
N GLY A 99 0.44 -8.20 9.63
CA GLY A 99 0.04 -9.07 8.53
C GLY A 99 0.97 -10.28 8.35
N LEU A 100 2.28 -10.07 8.48
CA LEU A 100 3.27 -11.15 8.43
C LEU A 100 3.16 -12.10 9.64
N ASP A 101 2.90 -11.56 10.83
CA ASP A 101 2.66 -12.37 12.03
C ASP A 101 1.40 -13.22 11.85
N LEU A 102 0.29 -12.62 11.43
CA LEU A 102 -0.97 -13.32 11.16
C LEU A 102 -0.80 -14.44 10.10
N LEU A 103 0.00 -14.18 9.07
CA LEU A 103 0.27 -15.14 8.00
C LEU A 103 1.19 -16.29 8.44
N LEU A 104 2.25 -15.99 9.20
CA LEU A 104 3.30 -16.96 9.55
C LEU A 104 3.02 -17.70 10.87
N PHE A 105 2.23 -17.15 11.78
CA PHE A 105 1.96 -17.74 13.08
C PHE A 105 1.38 -19.16 12.99
N PRO A 106 0.46 -19.50 12.08
CA PRO A 106 -0.05 -20.87 11.94
C PRO A 106 1.04 -21.90 11.62
N ILE A 107 2.13 -21.46 10.94
CA ILE A 107 3.24 -22.29 10.51
C ILE A 107 4.33 -22.36 11.61
N ILE A 108 4.76 -21.19 12.09
CA ILE A 108 5.94 -21.07 12.97
C ILE A 108 5.57 -21.19 14.44
N LYS A 109 4.33 -20.82 14.83
CA LYS A 109 3.80 -20.86 16.21
C LYS A 109 4.66 -20.14 17.26
N ASN A 110 5.50 -19.20 16.84
CA ASN A 110 6.39 -18.45 17.71
C ASN A 110 6.56 -17.01 17.21
N THR A 111 5.86 -16.07 17.83
CA THR A 111 5.88 -14.64 17.47
C THR A 111 7.24 -14.00 17.66
N LEU A 112 8.00 -14.41 18.68
CA LEU A 112 9.36 -13.88 18.89
C LEU A 112 10.30 -14.24 17.74
N PHE A 113 10.20 -15.47 17.22
CA PHE A 113 11.00 -15.89 16.09
C PHE A 113 10.63 -15.13 14.82
N ILE A 114 9.33 -14.92 14.58
CA ILE A 114 8.82 -14.10 13.46
C ILE A 114 9.38 -12.66 13.55
N ASN A 115 9.31 -12.05 14.73
CA ASN A 115 9.81 -10.70 14.96
C ASN A 115 11.34 -10.59 14.74
N ILE A 116 12.11 -11.60 15.16
CA ILE A 116 13.57 -11.64 14.91
C ILE A 116 13.84 -11.76 13.41
N LEU A 117 13.10 -12.58 12.69
CA LEU A 117 13.24 -12.75 11.24
C LEU A 117 12.93 -11.43 10.50
N LEU A 118 11.91 -10.69 10.96
CA LEU A 118 11.57 -9.37 10.44
C LEU A 118 12.65 -8.33 10.74
N LEU A 119 13.22 -8.35 11.93
CA LEU A 119 14.37 -7.51 12.32
C LEU A 119 15.57 -7.73 11.39
N VAL A 120 15.93 -9.00 11.16
CA VAL A 120 17.03 -9.37 10.26
C VAL A 120 16.73 -8.91 8.83
N SER A 121 15.49 -9.06 8.38
CA SER A 121 15.08 -8.59 7.05
C SER A 121 15.22 -7.07 6.89
N ILE A 122 14.81 -6.28 7.88
CA ILE A 122 15.00 -4.83 7.90
C ILE A 122 16.49 -4.47 7.83
N TYR A 123 17.34 -5.17 8.59
CA TYR A 123 18.79 -4.93 8.56
C TYR A 123 19.37 -5.17 7.17
N ILE A 124 18.98 -6.27 6.51
CA ILE A 124 19.42 -6.58 5.15
C ILE A 124 18.93 -5.51 4.16
N ILE A 125 17.66 -5.12 4.25
CA ILE A 125 17.03 -4.12 3.39
C ILE A 125 17.77 -2.79 3.45
N VAL A 126 18.05 -2.32 4.66
CA VAL A 126 18.71 -1.04 4.92
C VAL A 126 20.15 -1.02 4.41
N SER A 127 20.80 -2.17 4.31
CA SER A 127 22.17 -2.27 3.79
C SER A 127 22.26 -2.15 2.26
N HIS A 128 21.14 -2.18 1.53
CA HIS A 128 21.07 -2.10 0.07
C HIS A 128 20.41 -0.79 -0.38
N ASP A 129 20.87 -0.25 -1.52
CA ASP A 129 20.33 1.00 -2.09
C ASP A 129 18.94 0.82 -2.72
N ILE A 130 18.21 1.95 -2.88
CA ILE A 130 16.87 2.03 -3.55
C ILE A 130 16.84 1.34 -4.93
N SER A 131 17.97 1.32 -5.65
CA SER A 131 18.05 0.67 -6.97
C SER A 131 17.79 -0.85 -6.92
N GLY A 132 18.03 -1.48 -5.78
CA GLY A 132 17.69 -2.89 -5.53
C GLY A 132 16.18 -3.10 -5.41
N ILE A 133 15.48 -2.17 -4.78
CA ILE A 133 14.02 -2.21 -4.57
C ILE A 133 13.29 -2.17 -5.92
N GLU A 134 13.69 -1.25 -6.82
CA GLU A 134 13.11 -1.15 -8.16
C GLU A 134 13.25 -2.46 -8.95
N LYS A 135 14.41 -3.11 -8.87
CA LYS A 135 14.66 -4.38 -9.56
C LYS A 135 13.82 -5.53 -9.01
N LEU A 136 13.66 -5.59 -7.69
CA LEU A 136 12.83 -6.60 -7.04
C LEU A 136 11.36 -6.43 -7.44
N ASN A 137 10.83 -5.22 -7.42
CA ASN A 137 9.45 -4.94 -7.80
C ASN A 137 9.16 -5.32 -9.26
N ILE A 138 10.09 -5.11 -10.19
CA ILE A 138 9.91 -5.48 -11.60
C ILE A 138 9.67 -7.00 -11.77
N VAL A 139 10.27 -7.82 -10.92
CA VAL A 139 10.12 -9.28 -10.99
C VAL A 139 8.90 -9.75 -10.19
N ILE A 140 8.71 -9.23 -8.98
CA ILE A 140 7.74 -9.75 -8.01
C ILE A 140 6.31 -9.27 -8.34
N ILE A 141 6.13 -7.99 -8.71
CA ILE A 141 4.79 -7.42 -8.88
C ILE A 141 3.95 -8.08 -9.98
N PRO A 142 4.48 -8.42 -11.17
CA PRO A 142 3.70 -9.17 -12.16
C PRO A 142 3.19 -10.50 -11.62
N PHE A 143 4.01 -11.21 -10.85
CA PHE A 143 3.62 -12.47 -10.21
C PHE A 143 2.47 -12.29 -9.24
N ILE A 144 2.54 -11.27 -8.39
CA ILE A 144 1.50 -10.96 -7.42
C ILE A 144 0.17 -10.65 -8.13
N ILE A 145 0.20 -9.80 -9.17
CA ILE A 145 -1.00 -9.42 -9.92
C ILE A 145 -1.65 -10.62 -10.59
N ILE A 146 -0.85 -11.41 -11.30
CA ILE A 146 -1.33 -12.62 -11.96
C ILE A 146 -1.97 -13.57 -10.95
N PHE A 147 -1.34 -13.75 -9.79
CA PHE A 147 -1.82 -14.64 -8.75
C PHE A 147 -3.13 -14.16 -8.13
N ILE A 148 -3.27 -12.86 -7.81
CA ILE A 148 -4.53 -12.28 -7.32
C ILE A 148 -5.64 -12.51 -8.35
N VAL A 149 -5.38 -12.20 -9.60
CA VAL A 149 -6.36 -12.35 -10.69
C VAL A 149 -6.78 -13.81 -10.86
N LEU A 150 -5.83 -14.73 -10.84
CA LEU A 150 -6.15 -16.17 -10.97
C LEU A 150 -7.01 -16.67 -9.80
N ILE A 151 -6.60 -16.42 -8.55
CA ILE A 151 -7.40 -16.88 -7.40
C ILE A 151 -8.81 -16.31 -7.46
N THR A 152 -8.95 -15.02 -7.71
CA THR A 152 -10.26 -14.36 -7.71
C THR A 152 -11.15 -14.89 -8.84
N ILE A 153 -10.63 -15.10 -10.05
CA ILE A 153 -11.42 -15.66 -11.18
C ILE A 153 -11.87 -17.08 -10.87
N PHE A 154 -10.98 -17.93 -10.33
CA PHE A 154 -11.35 -19.33 -10.04
C PHE A 154 -12.29 -19.49 -8.85
N SER A 155 -12.37 -18.50 -7.96
CA SER A 155 -13.21 -18.54 -6.77
C SER A 155 -14.57 -17.85 -6.93
N ILE A 156 -14.83 -17.12 -8.02
CA ILE A 156 -16.12 -16.44 -8.23
C ILE A 156 -17.21 -17.47 -8.54
N ASP A 157 -18.25 -17.50 -7.68
CA ASP A 157 -19.50 -18.19 -7.95
C ASP A 157 -20.59 -17.19 -8.37
N ILE A 158 -20.88 -17.17 -9.66
CA ILE A 158 -21.84 -16.22 -10.24
C ILE A 158 -23.27 -16.48 -9.73
N THR A 159 -23.60 -17.71 -9.37
CA THR A 159 -24.98 -18.09 -8.93
C THR A 159 -25.30 -17.52 -7.55
N VAL A 160 -24.33 -17.43 -6.66
CA VAL A 160 -24.50 -16.88 -5.31
C VAL A 160 -24.54 -15.35 -5.31
N MET A 161 -23.87 -14.72 -6.25
CA MET A 161 -23.70 -13.27 -6.31
C MET A 161 -25.02 -12.50 -6.44
N TYR A 162 -26.03 -13.08 -7.11
CA TYR A 162 -27.35 -12.46 -7.28
C TYR A 162 -28.16 -12.37 -5.98
N ASN A 163 -27.84 -13.19 -4.98
CA ASN A 163 -28.62 -13.32 -3.73
C ASN A 163 -28.00 -12.53 -2.55
N THR A 164 -26.79 -12.01 -2.66
CA THR A 164 -26.03 -11.44 -1.53
C THR A 164 -25.97 -9.91 -1.51
N VAL A 165 -26.65 -9.23 -2.43
CA VAL A 165 -26.67 -7.76 -2.47
C VAL A 165 -27.47 -7.22 -1.29
N GLN A 166 -26.81 -6.99 -0.16
CA GLN A 166 -27.39 -6.24 0.96
C GLN A 166 -27.49 -4.76 0.57
N GLU A 167 -28.66 -4.17 0.80
CA GLU A 167 -28.86 -2.71 0.70
C GLU A 167 -28.10 -2.01 1.82
N CYS A 168 -26.85 -1.64 1.58
CA CYS A 168 -26.08 -0.82 2.50
C CYS A 168 -25.91 0.58 1.93
N ASN A 169 -26.09 1.59 2.78
CA ASN A 169 -25.89 3.00 2.44
C ASN A 169 -24.47 3.27 1.98
N ILE A 170 -24.32 3.96 0.87
CA ILE A 170 -23.04 4.35 0.28
C ILE A 170 -22.27 5.22 1.26
N SER A 171 -21.09 4.81 1.66
CA SER A 171 -20.19 5.66 2.40
C SER A 171 -19.05 6.16 1.51
N LEU A 172 -19.30 7.24 0.78
CA LEU A 172 -18.26 7.97 0.03
C LEU A 172 -17.05 8.31 0.92
N PHE A 173 -17.27 8.49 2.22
CA PHE A 173 -16.21 8.72 3.19
C PHE A 173 -15.17 7.59 3.19
N LYS A 174 -15.58 6.32 3.20
CA LYS A 174 -14.65 5.19 3.17
C LYS A 174 -13.82 5.16 1.88
N VAL A 175 -14.45 5.45 0.74
CA VAL A 175 -13.75 5.53 -0.55
C VAL A 175 -12.71 6.65 -0.55
N ILE A 176 -13.05 7.82 0.00
CA ILE A 176 -12.13 8.94 0.16
C ILE A 176 -10.94 8.53 1.04
N ILE A 177 -11.20 7.89 2.17
CA ILE A 177 -10.13 7.40 3.06
C ILE A 177 -9.21 6.43 2.33
N PHE A 178 -9.76 5.47 1.60
CA PHE A 178 -8.97 4.52 0.80
C PHE A 178 -8.06 5.22 -0.23
N ILE A 179 -8.60 6.19 -0.96
CA ILE A 179 -7.83 6.96 -1.93
C ILE A 179 -6.65 7.65 -1.24
N PHE A 180 -6.91 8.38 -0.16
CA PHE A 180 -5.91 9.25 0.46
C PHE A 180 -4.96 8.53 1.41
N LEU A 181 -5.31 7.36 1.93
CA LEU A 181 -4.38 6.45 2.57
C LEU A 181 -3.26 6.07 1.59
N ASN A 182 -3.63 5.60 0.40
CA ASN A 182 -2.66 5.23 -0.63
C ASN A 182 -1.86 6.43 -1.15
N VAL A 183 -2.47 7.62 -1.17
CA VAL A 183 -1.77 8.87 -1.52
C VAL A 183 -0.67 9.21 -0.52
N LEU A 184 -0.91 9.03 0.76
CA LEU A 184 0.09 9.32 1.79
C LEU A 184 1.36 8.48 1.58
N ASP A 185 1.21 7.19 1.33
CA ASP A 185 2.33 6.27 1.14
C ASP A 185 3.09 6.55 -0.16
N ILE A 186 2.36 6.67 -1.27
CA ILE A 186 2.97 6.74 -2.60
C ILE A 186 3.44 8.15 -3.01
N SER A 187 2.90 9.22 -2.42
CA SER A 187 3.11 10.61 -2.87
C SER A 187 4.59 11.00 -2.93
N VAL A 188 5.32 10.70 -1.88
CA VAL A 188 6.75 11.04 -1.77
C VAL A 188 7.57 10.22 -2.76
N LEU A 189 7.27 8.92 -2.86
CA LEU A 189 7.98 8.03 -3.78
C LEU A 189 7.80 8.47 -5.24
N LEU A 190 6.58 8.82 -5.65
CA LEU A 190 6.30 9.33 -7.00
C LEU A 190 7.07 10.61 -7.28
N CYS A 191 7.14 11.51 -6.29
CA CYS A 191 7.92 12.74 -6.42
C CYS A 191 9.41 12.47 -6.61
N GLN A 192 9.98 11.50 -5.89
CA GLN A 192 11.40 11.15 -5.98
C GLN A 192 11.75 10.53 -7.34
N VAL A 193 10.93 9.61 -7.83
CA VAL A 193 11.20 8.89 -9.10
C VAL A 193 10.88 9.74 -10.32
N ALA A 194 10.07 10.79 -10.19
CA ALA A 194 9.61 11.63 -11.30
C ALA A 194 10.75 12.12 -12.21
N ASN A 195 11.87 12.53 -11.61
CA ASN A 195 13.00 13.07 -12.37
C ASN A 195 13.65 12.07 -13.35
N ARG A 196 13.42 10.76 -13.16
CA ARG A 196 13.99 9.68 -14.00
C ARG A 196 13.17 9.41 -15.26
N TYR A 197 11.94 9.94 -15.35
CA TYR A 197 10.99 9.63 -16.42
C TYR A 197 10.50 10.89 -17.14
N SER A 198 9.83 10.72 -18.28
CA SER A 198 9.25 11.82 -19.06
C SER A 198 7.75 12.00 -18.75
N PRO A 199 7.17 13.21 -18.95
CA PRO A 199 5.76 13.46 -18.70
C PRO A 199 4.79 12.59 -19.52
N ARG A 200 5.21 12.15 -20.72
CA ARG A 200 4.41 11.21 -21.54
C ARG A 200 4.28 9.85 -20.84
N ILE A 201 5.37 9.37 -20.22
CA ILE A 201 5.39 8.11 -19.47
C ILE A 201 4.49 8.21 -18.24
N TYR A 202 4.40 9.37 -17.56
CA TYR A 202 3.55 9.56 -16.38
C TYR A 202 2.09 9.25 -16.67
N LYS A 203 1.52 9.87 -17.72
CA LYS A 203 0.12 9.68 -18.10
C LYS A 203 -0.18 8.21 -18.42
N ILE A 204 0.67 7.59 -19.24
CA ILE A 204 0.47 6.20 -19.65
C ILE A 204 0.60 5.26 -18.45
N ALA A 205 1.62 5.42 -17.62
CA ALA A 205 1.83 4.59 -16.44
C ALA A 205 0.66 4.73 -15.44
N SER A 206 0.22 5.97 -15.14
CA SER A 206 -0.90 6.22 -14.23
C SER A 206 -2.20 5.58 -14.73
N ILE A 207 -2.50 5.65 -16.02
CA ILE A 207 -3.70 5.01 -16.60
C ILE A 207 -3.60 3.49 -16.51
N ILE A 208 -2.47 2.91 -16.89
CA ILE A 208 -2.28 1.45 -16.83
C ILE A 208 -2.40 0.95 -15.38
N CYS A 209 -1.75 1.64 -14.42
CA CYS A 209 -1.87 1.32 -13.01
C CYS A 209 -3.32 1.42 -12.53
N GLY A 210 -4.04 2.48 -12.91
CA GLY A 210 -5.45 2.62 -12.59
C GLY A 210 -6.30 1.46 -13.11
N VAL A 211 -6.11 1.05 -14.36
CA VAL A 211 -6.84 -0.10 -14.93
C VAL A 211 -6.54 -1.39 -14.18
N ILE A 212 -5.26 -1.65 -13.86
CA ILE A 212 -4.87 -2.85 -13.11
C ILE A 212 -5.49 -2.83 -11.69
N ILE A 213 -5.43 -1.70 -10.98
CA ILE A 213 -6.03 -1.54 -9.65
C ILE A 213 -7.55 -1.76 -9.72
N PHE A 214 -8.21 -1.22 -10.74
CA PHE A 214 -9.65 -1.43 -10.94
C PHE A 214 -10.01 -2.89 -11.09
N ILE A 215 -9.29 -3.62 -11.93
CA ILE A 215 -9.48 -5.05 -12.14
C ILE A 215 -9.31 -5.81 -10.83
N ILE A 216 -8.26 -5.52 -10.06
CA ILE A 216 -8.01 -6.17 -8.77
C ILE A 216 -9.17 -5.90 -7.81
N LEU A 217 -9.60 -4.65 -7.63
CA LEU A 217 -10.66 -4.28 -6.69
C LEU A 217 -12.00 -4.95 -7.05
N ILE A 218 -12.35 -4.98 -8.33
CA ILE A 218 -13.59 -5.62 -8.79
C ILE A 218 -13.55 -7.13 -8.58
N LEU A 219 -12.49 -7.78 -9.02
CA LEU A 219 -12.37 -9.23 -8.90
C LEU A 219 -12.34 -9.69 -7.44
N GLN A 220 -11.62 -8.97 -6.57
CA GLN A 220 -11.61 -9.25 -5.13
C GLN A 220 -12.98 -9.02 -4.51
N SER A 221 -13.67 -7.93 -4.84
CA SER A 221 -15.02 -7.67 -4.32
C SER A 221 -15.99 -8.77 -4.74
N MET A 222 -15.97 -9.16 -6.01
CA MET A 222 -16.84 -10.23 -6.53
C MET A 222 -16.56 -11.57 -5.86
N SER A 223 -15.31 -11.98 -5.75
CA SER A 223 -14.95 -13.28 -5.17
C SER A 223 -15.24 -13.35 -3.67
N VAL A 224 -15.03 -12.27 -2.92
CA VAL A 224 -15.33 -12.21 -1.48
C VAL A 224 -16.83 -12.23 -1.23
N LEU A 225 -17.62 -11.50 -2.02
CA LEU A 225 -19.09 -11.47 -1.91
C LEU A 225 -19.71 -12.81 -2.29
N SER A 226 -19.26 -13.43 -3.38
CA SER A 226 -19.79 -14.72 -3.82
C SER A 226 -19.54 -15.85 -2.83
N ASN A 227 -18.46 -15.79 -2.07
CA ASN A 227 -18.12 -16.80 -1.07
C ASN A 227 -18.56 -16.45 0.36
N ASN A 228 -19.17 -15.27 0.56
CA ASN A 228 -19.66 -14.79 1.87
C ASN A 228 -18.59 -14.80 2.98
N ILE A 229 -17.36 -14.38 2.65
CA ILE A 229 -16.19 -14.39 3.57
C ILE A 229 -15.77 -12.99 4.02
N ILE A 230 -16.74 -12.08 4.15
CA ILE A 230 -16.51 -10.67 4.52
C ILE A 230 -15.88 -10.51 5.92
N ASP A 231 -16.22 -11.41 6.85
CA ASP A 231 -15.78 -11.30 8.25
C ASP A 231 -14.35 -11.79 8.49
N LEU A 232 -13.73 -12.44 7.52
CA LEU A 232 -12.39 -12.99 7.68
C LEU A 232 -11.32 -11.89 7.64
N GLU A 233 -10.25 -12.07 8.41
CA GLU A 233 -9.09 -11.16 8.39
C GLU A 233 -8.24 -11.30 7.13
N LEU A 234 -8.15 -12.50 6.56
CA LEU A 234 -7.43 -12.82 5.33
C LEU A 234 -8.36 -13.52 4.32
N PRO A 235 -9.32 -12.80 3.70
CA PRO A 235 -10.27 -13.40 2.75
C PRO A 235 -9.57 -14.13 1.60
N MET A 236 -8.51 -13.53 1.04
CA MET A 236 -7.78 -14.12 -0.09
C MET A 236 -7.04 -15.43 0.27
N LEU A 237 -6.67 -15.63 1.55
CA LEU A 237 -6.13 -16.90 2.02
C LEU A 237 -7.20 -17.99 1.95
N GLU A 238 -8.42 -17.70 2.36
CA GLU A 238 -9.53 -18.67 2.32
C GLU A 238 -9.88 -19.05 0.87
N LEU A 239 -9.96 -18.06 -0.03
CA LEU A 239 -10.14 -18.33 -1.46
C LEU A 239 -9.02 -19.20 -2.04
N SER A 240 -7.77 -18.97 -1.59
CA SER A 240 -6.63 -19.77 -2.04
C SER A 240 -6.70 -21.22 -1.58
N LYS A 241 -7.26 -21.48 -0.37
CA LYS A 241 -7.51 -22.85 0.11
C LYS A 241 -8.56 -23.55 -0.74
N GLN A 242 -9.69 -22.88 -1.05
CA GLN A 242 -10.72 -23.42 -1.91
C GLN A 242 -10.17 -23.81 -3.30
N CYS A 243 -9.19 -23.07 -3.81
CA CYS A 243 -8.51 -23.35 -5.09
C CYS A 243 -7.33 -24.33 -4.97
N ASN A 244 -7.01 -24.87 -3.80
CA ASN A 244 -5.79 -25.68 -3.53
C ASN A 244 -4.47 -24.92 -3.84
N LEU A 245 -4.46 -23.60 -3.72
CA LEU A 245 -3.31 -22.74 -4.01
C LEU A 245 -2.76 -22.06 -2.72
N GLU A 246 -3.06 -22.60 -1.56
CA GLU A 246 -2.68 -22.03 -0.25
C GLU A 246 -1.17 -21.82 -0.13
N ILE A 247 -0.36 -22.81 -0.50
CA ILE A 247 1.10 -22.71 -0.42
C ILE A 247 1.62 -21.57 -1.31
N VAL A 248 1.09 -21.42 -2.51
CA VAL A 248 1.46 -20.35 -3.43
C VAL A 248 1.06 -18.99 -2.85
N TYR A 249 -0.12 -18.91 -2.21
CA TYR A 249 -0.58 -17.69 -1.53
C TYR A 249 0.40 -17.26 -0.43
N TYR A 250 0.88 -18.17 0.41
CA TYR A 250 1.88 -17.84 1.45
C TYR A 250 3.12 -17.20 0.84
N PHE A 251 3.68 -17.77 -0.21
CA PHE A 251 4.86 -17.20 -0.86
C PHE A 251 4.57 -15.83 -1.50
N VAL A 252 3.47 -15.70 -2.23
CA VAL A 252 3.13 -14.46 -2.94
C VAL A 252 2.82 -13.33 -1.95
N SER A 253 2.08 -13.63 -0.87
CA SER A 253 1.76 -12.64 0.17
C SER A 253 2.99 -12.21 0.96
N LEU A 254 3.92 -13.13 1.27
CA LEU A 254 5.22 -12.78 1.86
C LEU A 254 5.96 -11.77 0.97
N PHE A 255 6.10 -12.06 -0.32
CA PHE A 255 6.78 -11.15 -1.24
C PHE A 255 6.08 -9.80 -1.37
N ALA A 256 4.75 -9.77 -1.43
CA ALA A 256 3.98 -8.53 -1.50
C ALA A 256 4.18 -7.65 -0.26
N MET A 257 4.10 -8.26 0.93
CA MET A 257 4.33 -7.55 2.19
C MET A 257 5.77 -7.06 2.30
N PHE A 258 6.74 -7.86 1.87
CA PHE A 258 8.16 -7.48 1.86
C PHE A 258 8.45 -6.30 0.94
N THR A 259 7.89 -6.24 -0.27
CA THR A 259 8.14 -5.13 -1.20
C THR A 259 7.66 -3.79 -0.64
N THR A 260 6.49 -3.77 0.00
CA THR A 260 5.95 -2.57 0.66
C THR A 260 6.75 -2.23 1.93
N LEU A 261 7.07 -3.25 2.74
CA LEU A 261 7.90 -3.08 3.94
C LEU A 261 9.24 -2.41 3.62
N ILE A 262 9.92 -2.87 2.57
CA ILE A 262 11.20 -2.33 2.12
C ILE A 262 11.08 -0.82 1.81
N SER A 263 10.08 -0.45 1.04
CA SER A 263 9.87 0.94 0.63
C SER A 263 9.59 1.84 1.84
N ALA A 264 8.71 1.41 2.74
CA ALA A 264 8.32 2.15 3.93
C ALA A 264 9.49 2.28 4.94
N VAL A 265 10.18 1.17 5.22
CA VAL A 265 11.35 1.18 6.12
C VAL A 265 12.45 2.09 5.59
N TYR A 266 12.74 2.05 4.29
CA TYR A 266 13.76 2.90 3.69
C TYR A 266 13.46 4.39 3.86
N LEU A 267 12.20 4.81 3.72
CA LEU A 267 11.79 6.20 3.92
C LEU A 267 12.08 6.65 5.35
N VAL A 268 11.68 5.86 6.36
CA VAL A 268 11.93 6.19 7.77
C VAL A 268 13.41 6.16 8.11
N TYR A 269 14.12 5.13 7.64
CA TYR A 269 15.56 4.99 7.86
C TYR A 269 16.36 6.16 7.31
N SER A 270 16.08 6.58 6.08
CA SER A 270 16.77 7.70 5.43
C SER A 270 16.63 9.03 6.20
N TYR A 271 15.56 9.15 6.97
CA TYR A 271 15.37 10.28 7.88
C TYR A 271 16.10 10.11 9.20
N LEU A 272 15.92 8.97 9.87
CA LEU A 272 16.47 8.74 11.20
C LEU A 272 18.01 8.73 11.19
N VAL A 273 18.63 8.24 10.12
CA VAL A 273 20.08 8.18 9.99
C VAL A 273 20.74 9.56 9.99
N GLN A 274 19.99 10.63 9.74
CA GLN A 274 20.46 12.01 9.83
C GLN A 274 20.65 12.46 11.30
N TYR A 275 19.98 11.81 12.24
CA TYR A 275 19.98 12.15 13.67
C TYR A 275 20.58 11.06 14.55
N CYS A 276 20.55 9.80 14.11
CA CYS A 276 20.94 8.63 14.88
C CYS A 276 21.92 7.74 14.11
N ASN A 277 22.67 6.91 14.82
CA ASN A 277 23.48 5.86 14.20
C ASN A 277 22.61 4.83 13.48
N LYS A 278 23.16 4.17 12.44
CA LYS A 278 22.46 3.15 11.64
C LYS A 278 21.76 2.09 12.50
N ILE A 279 22.47 1.53 13.48
CA ILE A 279 21.94 0.49 14.38
C ILE A 279 20.78 1.03 15.22
N LEU A 280 20.91 2.23 15.80
CA LEU A 280 19.86 2.85 16.60
C LEU A 280 18.60 3.15 15.75
N SER A 281 18.78 3.60 14.52
CA SER A 281 17.66 3.83 13.60
C SER A 281 16.88 2.55 13.33
N ILE A 282 17.55 1.42 13.10
CA ILE A 282 16.93 0.12 12.90
C ILE A 282 16.19 -0.34 14.15
N ILE A 283 16.80 -0.20 15.33
CA ILE A 283 16.16 -0.56 16.61
C ILE A 283 14.88 0.26 16.84
N ILE A 284 14.92 1.58 16.58
CA ILE A 284 13.75 2.45 16.71
C ILE A 284 12.63 1.99 15.76
N ILE A 285 12.94 1.79 14.49
CA ILE A 285 11.95 1.34 13.50
C ILE A 285 11.32 0.03 13.94
N SER A 286 12.14 -0.94 14.29
CA SER A 286 11.65 -2.28 14.65
C SER A 286 10.84 -2.29 15.93
N SER A 287 11.33 -1.64 17.00
CA SER A 287 10.65 -1.61 18.30
C SER A 287 9.29 -0.92 18.21
N VAL A 288 9.23 0.23 17.54
CA VAL A 288 7.96 0.96 17.36
C VAL A 288 7.00 0.17 16.48
N SER A 289 7.48 -0.45 15.39
CA SER A 289 6.63 -1.24 14.51
C SER A 289 6.09 -2.50 15.18
N ILE A 290 6.88 -3.18 16.03
CA ILE A 290 6.43 -4.31 16.85
C ILE A 290 5.35 -3.86 17.85
N LEU A 291 5.53 -2.71 18.51
CA LEU A 291 4.50 -2.17 19.41
C LEU A 291 3.19 -1.85 18.67
N ILE A 292 3.29 -1.28 17.46
CA ILE A 292 2.12 -1.00 16.64
C ILE A 292 1.46 -2.30 16.16
N SER A 293 2.24 -3.30 15.76
CA SER A 293 1.70 -4.58 15.28
C SER A 293 0.90 -5.33 16.36
N ALA A 294 1.21 -5.10 17.65
CA ALA A 294 0.46 -5.66 18.78
C ALA A 294 -1.01 -5.19 18.83
N LEU A 295 -1.37 -4.11 18.13
CA LEU A 295 -2.77 -3.69 17.97
C LEU A 295 -3.60 -4.67 17.13
N GLY A 296 -2.94 -5.49 16.33
CA GLY A 296 -3.57 -6.45 15.42
C GLY A 296 -3.88 -5.88 14.03
N PHE A 297 -3.80 -6.75 13.04
CA PHE A 297 -3.92 -6.41 11.62
C PHE A 297 -5.26 -5.74 11.28
N SER A 298 -6.37 -6.36 11.65
CA SER A 298 -7.71 -5.82 11.37
C SER A 298 -7.99 -4.50 12.08
N PHE A 299 -7.48 -4.31 13.31
CA PHE A 299 -7.63 -3.05 14.04
C PHE A 299 -6.90 -1.91 13.32
N ILE A 300 -5.67 -2.16 12.88
CA ILE A 300 -4.87 -1.14 12.19
C ILE A 300 -5.58 -0.69 10.90
N ILE A 301 -6.06 -1.64 10.08
CA ILE A 301 -6.76 -1.30 8.83
C ILE A 301 -8.09 -0.59 9.08
N SER A 302 -8.83 -0.99 10.12
CA SER A 302 -10.16 -0.43 10.38
C SER A 302 -10.14 0.96 11.02
N TYR A 303 -9.13 1.27 11.83
CA TYR A 303 -9.09 2.51 12.62
C TYR A 303 -7.87 3.39 12.33
N VAL A 304 -6.66 2.81 12.32
CA VAL A 304 -5.44 3.61 12.11
C VAL A 304 -5.39 4.13 10.68
N TYR A 305 -5.79 3.33 9.71
CA TYR A 305 -5.83 3.72 8.30
C TYR A 305 -6.80 4.88 8.03
N ILE A 306 -7.87 5.03 8.82
CA ILE A 306 -8.75 6.20 8.72
C ILE A 306 -7.98 7.49 9.04
N LEU A 307 -7.19 7.48 10.12
CA LEU A 307 -6.38 8.63 10.49
C LEU A 307 -5.32 8.95 9.43
N LEU A 308 -4.67 7.91 8.89
CA LEU A 308 -3.70 8.08 7.80
C LEU A 308 -4.35 8.65 6.54
N GLY A 309 -5.54 8.20 6.19
CA GLY A 309 -6.32 8.73 5.07
C GLY A 309 -6.67 10.21 5.24
N ILE A 310 -7.09 10.63 6.44
CA ILE A 310 -7.37 12.04 6.74
C ILE A 310 -6.10 12.90 6.56
N LEU A 311 -4.94 12.42 7.04
CA LEU A 311 -3.67 13.09 6.83
C LEU A 311 -3.29 13.15 5.34
N GLY A 312 -3.57 12.10 4.59
CA GLY A 312 -3.39 12.06 3.14
C GLY A 312 -4.21 13.15 2.42
N VAL A 313 -5.47 13.39 2.85
CA VAL A 313 -6.30 14.50 2.35
C VAL A 313 -5.61 15.84 2.58
N VAL A 314 -5.14 16.08 3.80
CA VAL A 314 -4.47 17.35 4.16
C VAL A 314 -3.22 17.59 3.31
N LEU A 315 -2.39 16.54 3.14
CA LEU A 315 -1.19 16.61 2.31
C LEU A 315 -1.52 16.89 0.85
N PHE A 316 -2.54 16.23 0.30
CA PHE A 316 -2.95 16.43 -1.08
C PHE A 316 -3.48 17.84 -1.33
N LEU A 317 -4.40 18.33 -0.50
CA LEU A 317 -4.92 19.69 -0.62
C LEU A 317 -3.80 20.73 -0.53
N ARG A 318 -2.85 20.52 0.39
CA ARG A 318 -1.68 21.39 0.50
C ARG A 318 -0.77 21.31 -0.72
N SER A 319 -0.59 20.13 -1.30
CA SER A 319 0.20 19.94 -2.54
C SER A 319 -0.43 20.68 -3.72
N ILE A 320 -1.78 20.61 -3.87
CA ILE A 320 -2.50 21.36 -4.90
C ILE A 320 -2.30 22.88 -4.69
N TYR A 321 -2.50 23.36 -3.47
CA TYR A 321 -2.31 24.78 -3.16
C TYR A 321 -0.91 25.26 -3.56
N VAL A 322 0.13 24.52 -3.18
CA VAL A 322 1.51 24.88 -3.52
C VAL A 322 1.78 24.81 -5.02
N TYR A 323 1.19 23.83 -5.72
CA TYR A 323 1.42 23.64 -7.15
C TYR A 323 0.87 24.77 -8.02
N TYR A 324 -0.32 25.30 -7.66
CA TYR A 324 -1.02 26.29 -8.47
C TYR A 324 -0.87 27.74 -7.98
N PHE A 325 -0.60 27.96 -6.68
CA PHE A 325 -0.63 29.30 -6.09
C PHE A 325 0.72 29.74 -5.48
N LYS A 326 1.73 28.89 -5.53
CA LYS A 326 3.09 29.21 -5.08
C LYS A 326 4.13 28.90 -6.16
#